data_6b89aa7e79f25215b8390f03b478e485
#
_entry.id   6b89aa7e79f25215b8390f03b478e485
#
_cell.length_a   1.000
_cell.length_b   1.000
_cell.length_c   1.000
_cell.angle_alpha   90.00
_cell.angle_beta   90.00
_cell.angle_gamma   90.00
#
_symmetry.space_group_name_H-M   'P 1'
#
loop_
_entity.id
_entity.type
_entity.pdbx_description
1 polymer ?
#
loop_
_entity_poly.entity_id
_entity_poly.type
_entity_poly.pdbx_seq_one_letter_code
_entity_poly.pdbx_strand_id
1 'polypeptide(L)'
;MFSKQFTATVSLIFASLIWGTAFVAQTTGMDFIGPLTFINVRFIIGTVIIFPLAFIERDILFNIERHKKNKLYLVVFLTGCSLFVGSYLQQYALQFTKVSNAAFLTILYVPFVPIISRFFLAKKIHWSIWLSVSICLVGSYYLTTGNSFEAQSADVLVAFCAVFFALHCILIDEFFDIVNAPFSLAFYQFGICFLISLPLMFVFEEPSISGIYQEIGQLLYVGIMSTGVAYTLQIIGQKYVRPSTAVITLSLEGVFAAFTAWIILSQILSPIQIIGSALIIVGVLVAQLIPLISQEAADQRFNDI
;
A
#
# COMPACT_ATOMS: atom_id res chain seq x y z
N MET A 1 -2.27 -19.45 -16.59
CA MET A 1 -1.34 -18.52 -15.89
C MET A 1 -1.72 -17.06 -16.13
N PHE A 2 -1.88 -16.60 -17.35
CA PHE A 2 -2.31 -15.23 -17.73
C PHE A 2 -3.56 -14.73 -16.99
N SER A 3 -4.61 -15.55 -16.86
CA SER A 3 -5.85 -15.15 -16.18
C SER A 3 -5.63 -14.76 -14.71
N LYS A 4 -4.81 -15.50 -13.94
CA LYS A 4 -4.56 -15.21 -12.50
C LYS A 4 -3.73 -13.93 -12.32
N GLN A 5 -2.70 -13.75 -13.14
CA GLN A 5 -1.86 -12.55 -13.10
C GLN A 5 -2.63 -11.31 -13.54
N PHE A 6 -3.48 -11.42 -14.55
CA PHE A 6 -4.37 -10.34 -14.97
C PHE A 6 -5.32 -9.94 -13.84
N THR A 7 -6.01 -10.91 -13.22
CA THR A 7 -6.90 -10.63 -12.07
C THR A 7 -6.15 -9.97 -10.91
N ALA A 8 -4.93 -10.43 -10.63
CA ALA A 8 -4.08 -9.84 -9.60
C ALA A 8 -3.70 -8.38 -9.91
N THR A 9 -3.31 -8.09 -11.16
CA THR A 9 -3.01 -6.72 -11.60
C THR A 9 -4.24 -5.82 -11.48
N VAL A 10 -5.42 -6.31 -11.88
CA VAL A 10 -6.68 -5.58 -11.74
C VAL A 10 -6.98 -5.30 -10.26
N SER A 11 -6.76 -6.26 -9.35
CA SER A 11 -6.93 -6.06 -7.92
C SER A 11 -6.02 -4.94 -7.39
N LEU A 12 -4.75 -4.88 -7.82
CA LEU A 12 -3.81 -3.83 -7.44
C LEU A 12 -4.23 -2.45 -7.99
N ILE A 13 -4.76 -2.39 -9.23
CA ILE A 13 -5.27 -1.16 -9.82
C ILE A 13 -6.48 -0.65 -9.03
N PHE A 14 -7.40 -1.53 -8.62
CA PHE A 14 -8.53 -1.13 -7.78
C PHE A 14 -8.07 -0.68 -6.38
N ALA A 15 -7.08 -1.34 -5.79
CA ALA A 15 -6.50 -0.89 -4.52
C ALA A 15 -5.91 0.52 -4.64
N SER A 16 -5.14 0.79 -5.69
CA SER A 16 -4.55 2.12 -5.94
C SER A 16 -5.60 3.19 -6.22
N LEU A 17 -6.70 2.86 -6.92
CA LEU A 17 -7.84 3.76 -7.11
C LEU A 17 -8.45 4.19 -5.77
N ILE A 18 -8.72 3.22 -4.89
CA ILE A 18 -9.29 3.49 -3.57
C ILE A 18 -8.32 4.34 -2.73
N TRP A 19 -7.04 4.03 -2.71
CA TRP A 19 -6.06 4.80 -1.96
C TRP A 19 -5.85 6.22 -2.50
N GLY A 20 -5.87 6.39 -3.83
CA GLY A 20 -5.83 7.71 -4.44
C GLY A 20 -6.95 8.63 -3.97
N THR A 21 -8.16 8.09 -3.76
CA THR A 21 -9.29 8.86 -3.22
C THR A 21 -9.24 9.02 -1.70
N ALA A 22 -8.52 8.15 -0.99
CA ALA A 22 -8.50 8.12 0.48
C ALA A 22 -7.63 9.22 1.12
N PHE A 23 -6.65 9.78 0.42
CA PHE A 23 -5.78 10.83 0.97
C PHE A 23 -6.55 12.04 1.50
N VAL A 24 -7.58 12.48 0.77
CA VAL A 24 -8.43 13.60 1.20
C VAL A 24 -9.15 13.25 2.50
N ALA A 25 -9.78 12.07 2.57
CA ALA A 25 -10.48 11.62 3.78
C ALA A 25 -9.54 11.43 4.98
N GLN A 26 -8.30 11.02 4.76
CA GLN A 26 -7.29 10.90 5.82
C GLN A 26 -6.86 12.28 6.38
N THR A 27 -6.80 13.29 5.53
CA THR A 27 -6.42 14.65 5.94
C THR A 27 -7.57 15.34 6.67
N THR A 28 -8.78 15.33 6.09
CA THR A 28 -9.96 15.99 6.69
C THR A 28 -10.54 15.26 7.88
N GLY A 29 -10.25 13.98 8.04
CA GLY A 29 -10.74 13.14 9.14
C GLY A 29 -9.97 13.31 10.46
N MET A 30 -9.09 14.32 10.56
CA MET A 30 -8.32 14.61 11.78
C MET A 30 -8.63 16.02 12.36
N ASP A 31 -9.71 16.63 11.95
CA ASP A 31 -10.08 17.97 12.46
C ASP A 31 -10.53 17.90 13.93
N PHE A 32 -11.13 16.79 14.35
CA PHE A 32 -11.68 16.61 15.70
C PHE A 32 -11.08 15.43 16.49
N ILE A 33 -10.19 14.64 15.88
CA ILE A 33 -9.51 13.51 16.52
C ILE A 33 -8.04 13.46 16.11
N GLY A 34 -7.20 12.88 16.98
CA GLY A 34 -5.80 12.70 16.68
C GLY A 34 -5.51 11.53 15.73
N PRO A 35 -4.28 11.45 15.19
CA PRO A 35 -3.88 10.43 14.23
C PRO A 35 -3.94 8.99 14.79
N LEU A 36 -3.65 8.78 16.08
CA LEU A 36 -3.76 7.45 16.71
C LEU A 36 -5.22 7.01 16.85
N THR A 37 -6.11 7.94 17.23
CA THR A 37 -7.55 7.69 17.29
C THR A 37 -8.10 7.35 15.90
N PHE A 38 -7.71 8.12 14.89
CA PHE A 38 -8.10 7.85 13.49
C PHE A 38 -7.63 6.45 13.04
N ILE A 39 -6.38 6.10 13.28
CA ILE A 39 -5.81 4.79 12.96
C ILE A 39 -6.53 3.67 13.72
N ASN A 40 -6.76 3.83 15.01
CA ASN A 40 -7.43 2.82 15.82
C ASN A 40 -8.81 2.50 15.26
N VAL A 41 -9.63 3.52 15.01
CA VAL A 41 -11.00 3.34 14.52
C VAL A 41 -11.01 2.76 13.11
N ARG A 42 -10.16 3.23 12.17
CA ARG A 42 -10.12 2.66 10.82
C ARG A 42 -9.71 1.18 10.80
N PHE A 43 -8.76 0.78 11.66
CA PHE A 43 -8.29 -0.60 11.69
C PHE A 43 -9.26 -1.55 12.39
N ILE A 44 -9.99 -1.12 13.45
CA ILE A 44 -11.06 -1.96 14.01
C ILE A 44 -12.21 -2.16 13.01
N ILE A 45 -12.61 -1.11 12.25
CA ILE A 45 -13.60 -1.25 11.18
C ILE A 45 -13.12 -2.26 10.14
N GLY A 46 -11.89 -2.13 9.64
CA GLY A 46 -11.31 -3.07 8.68
C GLY A 46 -11.26 -4.50 9.20
N THR A 47 -10.88 -4.69 10.48
CA THR A 47 -10.84 -6.00 11.14
C THR A 47 -12.21 -6.65 11.19
N VAL A 48 -13.23 -5.89 11.58
CA VAL A 48 -14.62 -6.39 11.67
C VAL A 48 -15.16 -6.79 10.31
N ILE A 49 -14.91 -5.99 9.28
CA ILE A 49 -15.39 -6.26 7.92
C ILE A 49 -14.76 -7.50 7.32
N ILE A 50 -13.46 -7.72 7.53
CA ILE A 50 -12.76 -8.87 6.94
C ILE A 50 -12.96 -10.16 7.75
N PHE A 51 -13.41 -10.07 9.00
CA PHE A 51 -13.56 -11.21 9.91
C PHE A 51 -14.36 -12.39 9.31
N PRO A 52 -15.53 -12.20 8.66
CA PRO A 52 -16.28 -13.33 8.10
C PRO A 52 -15.47 -14.12 7.04
N LEU A 53 -14.69 -13.43 6.20
CA LEU A 53 -13.87 -14.05 5.18
C LEU A 53 -12.64 -14.75 5.80
N ALA A 54 -12.01 -14.14 6.79
CA ALA A 54 -10.91 -14.76 7.54
C ALA A 54 -11.37 -16.01 8.31
N PHE A 55 -12.61 -16.01 8.83
CA PHE A 55 -13.18 -17.16 9.52
C PHE A 55 -13.35 -18.39 8.61
N ILE A 56 -13.63 -18.18 7.32
CA ILE A 56 -13.69 -19.28 6.31
C ILE A 56 -12.29 -19.91 6.12
N GLU A 57 -11.22 -19.14 6.23
CA GLU A 57 -9.84 -19.63 6.07
C GLU A 57 -9.24 -20.25 7.35
N ARG A 58 -9.95 -20.25 8.48
CA ARG A 58 -9.40 -20.70 9.79
C ARG A 58 -8.76 -22.10 9.72
N ASP A 59 -9.40 -23.03 9.01
CA ASP A 59 -8.93 -24.43 8.95
C ASP A 59 -7.61 -24.56 8.18
N ILE A 60 -7.32 -23.65 7.25
CA ILE A 60 -6.04 -23.57 6.54
C ILE A 60 -4.91 -23.29 7.54
N LEU A 61 -5.12 -22.36 8.47
CA LEU A 61 -4.11 -21.99 9.48
C LEU A 61 -3.94 -23.07 10.56
N PHE A 62 -5.01 -23.76 10.94
CA PHE A 62 -4.93 -24.84 11.93
C PHE A 62 -4.10 -26.04 11.42
N ASN A 63 -4.20 -26.34 10.12
CA ASN A 63 -3.54 -27.49 9.49
C ASN A 63 -2.08 -27.23 9.08
N ILE A 64 -1.51 -26.05 9.40
CA ILE A 64 -0.11 -25.75 9.11
C ILE A 64 0.82 -26.62 9.96
N GLU A 65 1.86 -27.16 9.34
CA GLU A 65 2.91 -27.94 9.97
C GLU A 65 3.55 -27.18 11.15
N ARG A 66 3.73 -27.89 12.27
CA ARG A 66 4.19 -27.28 13.54
C ARG A 66 5.49 -26.48 13.40
N HIS A 67 6.42 -26.95 12.56
CA HIS A 67 7.70 -26.29 12.37
C HIS A 67 7.58 -24.94 11.60
N LYS A 68 6.52 -24.73 10.81
CA LYS A 68 6.26 -23.49 10.08
C LYS A 68 5.51 -22.46 10.91
N LYS A 69 4.85 -22.86 12.02
CA LYS A 69 4.01 -21.97 12.82
C LYS A 69 4.78 -20.78 13.40
N ASN A 70 5.99 -21.00 13.92
CA ASN A 70 6.78 -19.92 14.49
C ASN A 70 7.18 -18.87 13.44
N LYS A 71 7.58 -19.31 12.24
CA LYS A 71 7.87 -18.40 11.12
C LYS A 71 6.60 -17.65 10.70
N LEU A 72 5.46 -18.33 10.63
CA LEU A 72 4.18 -17.73 10.29
C LEU A 72 3.80 -16.62 11.29
N TYR A 73 3.83 -16.90 12.59
CA TYR A 73 3.49 -15.93 13.62
C TYR A 73 4.41 -14.69 13.57
N LEU A 74 5.71 -14.92 13.37
CA LEU A 74 6.67 -13.84 13.22
C LEU A 74 6.37 -12.97 11.98
N VAL A 75 6.14 -13.59 10.82
CA VAL A 75 5.84 -12.86 9.58
C VAL A 75 4.54 -12.07 9.71
N VAL A 76 3.48 -12.67 10.24
CA VAL A 76 2.19 -11.99 10.48
C VAL A 76 2.36 -10.80 11.44
N PHE A 77 3.08 -11.01 12.55
CA PHE A 77 3.34 -9.94 13.52
C PHE A 77 4.14 -8.79 12.91
N LEU A 78 5.23 -9.10 12.19
CA LEU A 78 6.04 -8.09 11.53
C LEU A 78 5.27 -7.36 10.41
N THR A 79 4.38 -8.06 9.68
CA THR A 79 3.52 -7.44 8.68
C THR A 79 2.58 -6.41 9.31
N GLY A 80 1.91 -6.78 10.42
CA GLY A 80 1.06 -5.86 11.16
C GLY A 80 1.82 -4.68 11.78
N CYS A 81 2.99 -4.93 12.38
CA CYS A 81 3.84 -3.87 12.92
C CYS A 81 4.33 -2.90 11.83
N SER A 82 4.76 -3.42 10.68
CA SER A 82 5.21 -2.57 9.56
C SER A 82 4.06 -1.72 9.04
N LEU A 83 2.86 -2.32 8.89
CA LEU A 83 1.66 -1.58 8.49
C LEU A 83 1.29 -0.50 9.51
N PHE A 84 1.33 -0.82 10.80
CA PHE A 84 1.04 0.16 11.87
C PHE A 84 2.02 1.33 11.83
N VAL A 85 3.33 1.07 11.85
CA VAL A 85 4.34 2.12 11.88
C VAL A 85 4.27 2.99 10.61
N GLY A 86 4.17 2.37 9.43
CA GLY A 86 4.00 3.09 8.18
C GLY A 86 2.76 4.00 8.19
N SER A 87 1.61 3.44 8.57
CA SER A 87 0.34 4.19 8.63
C SER A 87 0.38 5.31 9.67
N TYR A 88 0.99 5.08 10.84
CA TYR A 88 1.08 6.09 11.88
C TYR A 88 1.99 7.25 11.48
N LEU A 89 3.18 6.96 10.96
CA LEU A 89 4.11 8.00 10.51
C LEU A 89 3.49 8.85 9.39
N GLN A 90 2.80 8.23 8.44
CA GLN A 90 2.10 8.95 7.37
C GLN A 90 0.96 9.82 7.92
N GLN A 91 0.08 9.22 8.75
CA GLN A 91 -1.08 9.91 9.31
C GLN A 91 -0.67 11.07 10.21
N TYR A 92 0.36 10.90 11.03
CA TYR A 92 0.91 11.96 11.87
C TYR A 92 1.53 13.08 11.03
N ALA A 93 2.31 12.74 10.01
CA ALA A 93 2.96 13.72 9.14
C ALA A 93 1.96 14.56 8.34
N LEU A 94 0.81 14.01 7.96
CA LEU A 94 -0.25 14.72 7.22
C LEU A 94 -0.80 15.97 7.95
N GLN A 95 -0.58 16.07 9.27
CA GLN A 95 -0.93 17.29 10.02
C GLN A 95 0.06 18.45 9.77
N PHE A 96 1.27 18.16 9.30
CA PHE A 96 2.39 19.11 9.25
C PHE A 96 3.05 19.19 7.87
N THR A 97 2.54 18.47 6.87
CA THR A 97 3.06 18.52 5.50
C THR A 97 1.92 18.66 4.49
N LYS A 98 2.25 19.14 3.30
CA LYS A 98 1.28 19.21 2.19
C LYS A 98 0.92 17.79 1.75
N VAL A 99 -0.35 17.57 1.42
CA VAL A 99 -0.84 16.27 0.92
C VAL A 99 -0.05 15.81 -0.30
N SER A 100 0.32 16.74 -1.19
CA SER A 100 1.15 16.45 -2.36
C SER A 100 2.55 15.94 -1.99
N ASN A 101 3.20 16.52 -0.98
CA ASN A 101 4.50 16.04 -0.50
C ASN A 101 4.36 14.64 0.11
N ALA A 102 3.34 14.44 0.97
CA ALA A 102 3.07 13.15 1.58
C ALA A 102 2.82 12.07 0.51
N ALA A 103 2.01 12.36 -0.50
CA ALA A 103 1.75 11.44 -1.60
C ALA A 103 3.02 11.10 -2.38
N PHE A 104 3.85 12.11 -2.73
CA PHE A 104 5.12 11.86 -3.42
C PHE A 104 6.11 11.04 -2.60
N LEU A 105 6.31 11.42 -1.33
CA LEU A 105 7.29 10.75 -0.48
C LEU A 105 6.86 9.35 -0.06
N THR A 106 5.56 9.09 0.05
CA THR A 106 5.05 7.73 0.26
C THR A 106 5.47 6.82 -0.90
N ILE A 107 5.42 7.29 -2.16
CA ILE A 107 5.80 6.49 -3.35
C ILE A 107 7.28 6.04 -3.31
N LEU A 108 8.11 6.58 -2.42
CA LEU A 108 9.47 6.05 -2.20
C LEU A 108 9.48 4.57 -1.77
N TYR A 109 8.36 3.97 -1.34
CA TYR A 109 8.29 2.52 -1.16
C TYR A 109 8.53 1.75 -2.47
N VAL A 110 8.28 2.37 -3.63
CA VAL A 110 8.50 1.76 -4.96
C VAL A 110 9.98 1.41 -5.20
N PRO A 111 10.96 2.31 -5.02
CA PRO A 111 12.39 1.94 -5.10
C PRO A 111 12.85 1.10 -3.89
N PHE A 112 12.30 1.30 -2.70
CA PHE A 112 12.75 0.57 -1.51
C PHE A 112 12.46 -0.94 -1.60
N VAL A 113 11.33 -1.36 -2.18
CA VAL A 113 11.01 -2.79 -2.34
C VAL A 113 12.07 -3.54 -3.15
N PRO A 114 12.43 -3.17 -4.39
CA PRO A 114 13.48 -3.87 -5.13
C PRO A 114 14.87 -3.71 -4.51
N ILE A 115 15.18 -2.58 -3.87
CA ILE A 115 16.45 -2.37 -3.14
C ILE A 115 16.54 -3.38 -1.99
N ILE A 116 15.55 -3.42 -1.09
CA ILE A 116 15.54 -4.35 0.04
C ILE A 116 15.56 -5.81 -0.44
N SER A 117 14.72 -6.14 -1.42
CA SER A 117 14.66 -7.50 -1.99
C SER A 117 15.98 -7.93 -2.62
N ARG A 118 16.70 -7.04 -3.30
CA ARG A 118 17.98 -7.35 -3.96
C ARG A 118 19.13 -7.46 -2.99
N PHE A 119 19.27 -6.51 -2.05
CA PHE A 119 20.47 -6.38 -1.23
C PHE A 119 20.36 -7.13 0.10
N PHE A 120 19.15 -7.23 0.69
CA PHE A 120 18.96 -7.88 1.99
C PHE A 120 18.39 -9.30 1.86
N LEU A 121 17.59 -9.60 0.83
CA LEU A 121 17.00 -10.92 0.61
C LEU A 121 17.64 -11.68 -0.55
N ALA A 122 18.65 -11.12 -1.20
CA ALA A 122 19.35 -11.69 -2.36
C ALA A 122 18.44 -12.13 -3.52
N LYS A 123 17.21 -11.59 -3.61
CA LYS A 123 16.25 -11.92 -4.69
C LYS A 123 16.74 -11.34 -6.02
N LYS A 124 16.57 -12.09 -7.11
CA LYS A 124 16.90 -11.60 -8.46
C LYS A 124 15.81 -10.65 -8.94
N ILE A 125 16.19 -9.42 -9.29
CA ILE A 125 15.29 -8.38 -9.81
C ILE A 125 15.57 -8.20 -11.31
N HIS A 126 14.52 -8.27 -12.13
CA HIS A 126 14.65 -8.04 -13.57
C HIS A 126 15.05 -6.59 -13.84
N TRP A 127 15.90 -6.35 -14.84
CA TRP A 127 16.42 -5.00 -15.14
C TRP A 127 15.32 -3.98 -15.43
N SER A 128 14.21 -4.39 -16.07
CA SER A 128 13.08 -3.52 -16.39
C SER A 128 12.42 -2.91 -15.15
N ILE A 129 12.51 -3.57 -13.99
CA ILE A 129 12.00 -3.03 -12.73
C ILE A 129 12.75 -1.74 -12.35
N TRP A 130 14.09 -1.71 -12.51
CA TRP A 130 14.87 -0.51 -12.21
C TRP A 130 14.53 0.65 -13.15
N LEU A 131 14.32 0.36 -14.43
CA LEU A 131 13.85 1.34 -15.40
C LEU A 131 12.46 1.86 -15.03
N SER A 132 11.51 0.96 -14.71
CA SER A 132 10.16 1.33 -14.29
C SER A 132 10.15 2.19 -13.04
N VAL A 133 10.95 1.82 -12.02
CA VAL A 133 11.12 2.60 -10.78
C VAL A 133 11.57 4.02 -11.10
N SER A 134 12.58 4.17 -11.95
CA SER A 134 13.09 5.50 -12.34
C SER A 134 12.03 6.34 -13.05
N ILE A 135 11.30 5.73 -13.99
CA ILE A 135 10.21 6.41 -14.71
C ILE A 135 9.08 6.82 -13.75
N CYS A 136 8.66 5.90 -12.84
CA CYS A 136 7.60 6.20 -11.86
C CYS A 136 8.01 7.29 -10.88
N LEU A 137 9.26 7.32 -10.41
CA LEU A 137 9.74 8.37 -9.51
C LEU A 137 9.72 9.75 -10.17
N VAL A 138 10.20 9.84 -11.41
CA VAL A 138 10.16 11.11 -12.16
C VAL A 138 8.72 11.52 -12.44
N GLY A 139 7.87 10.57 -12.83
CA GLY A 139 6.44 10.81 -13.05
C GLY A 139 5.74 11.29 -11.79
N SER A 140 5.99 10.65 -10.65
CA SER A 140 5.41 11.02 -9.36
C SER A 140 5.86 12.40 -8.91
N TYR A 141 7.14 12.74 -9.09
CA TYR A 141 7.66 14.06 -8.80
C TYR A 141 6.90 15.14 -9.58
N TYR A 142 6.78 15.01 -10.90
CA TYR A 142 6.06 15.97 -11.72
C TYR A 142 4.56 16.05 -11.41
N LEU A 143 3.94 14.90 -11.13
CA LEU A 143 2.51 14.84 -10.83
C LEU A 143 2.17 15.53 -9.51
N THR A 144 2.93 15.26 -8.46
CA THR A 144 2.59 15.71 -7.11
C THR A 144 3.12 17.10 -6.78
N THR A 145 4.29 17.46 -7.26
CA THR A 145 4.95 18.73 -6.93
C THR A 145 4.75 19.82 -8.00
N GLY A 146 4.34 19.47 -9.21
CA GLY A 146 4.23 20.41 -10.32
C GLY A 146 5.55 21.14 -10.60
N ASN A 147 6.70 20.52 -10.32
CA ASN A 147 8.05 21.06 -10.41
C ASN A 147 8.43 22.06 -9.29
N SER A 148 7.66 22.14 -8.20
CA SER A 148 7.92 23.02 -7.05
C SER A 148 7.84 22.24 -5.74
N PHE A 149 8.90 21.51 -5.40
CA PHE A 149 8.98 20.82 -4.10
C PHE A 149 9.46 21.78 -3.01
N GLU A 150 8.59 22.06 -2.04
CA GLU A 150 8.94 22.82 -0.84
C GLU A 150 9.03 21.85 0.33
N ALA A 151 10.25 21.56 0.76
CA ALA A 151 10.50 20.63 1.87
C ALA A 151 9.92 21.17 3.19
N GLN A 152 9.26 20.27 3.92
CA GLN A 152 8.73 20.53 5.26
C GLN A 152 9.37 19.59 6.28
N SER A 153 9.41 19.98 7.55
CA SER A 153 10.08 19.18 8.59
C SER A 153 9.48 17.78 8.75
N ALA A 154 8.17 17.64 8.54
CA ALA A 154 7.47 16.37 8.63
C ALA A 154 7.68 15.44 7.40
N ASP A 155 8.26 15.93 6.31
CA ASP A 155 8.53 15.13 5.11
C ASP A 155 9.47 13.94 5.39
N VAL A 156 10.36 14.09 6.37
CA VAL A 156 11.24 13.02 6.82
C VAL A 156 10.45 11.85 7.38
N LEU A 157 9.37 12.10 8.12
CA LEU A 157 8.51 11.03 8.66
C LEU A 157 7.82 10.25 7.54
N VAL A 158 7.39 10.94 6.47
CA VAL A 158 6.79 10.29 5.30
C VAL A 158 7.83 9.44 4.55
N ALA A 159 9.07 9.92 4.42
CA ALA A 159 10.14 9.12 3.82
C ALA A 159 10.43 7.85 4.65
N PHE A 160 10.38 7.94 5.98
CA PHE A 160 10.47 6.77 6.86
C PHE A 160 9.25 5.84 6.74
N CYS A 161 8.03 6.36 6.62
CA CYS A 161 6.86 5.51 6.42
C CYS A 161 6.98 4.65 5.15
N ALA A 162 7.58 5.18 4.08
CA ALA A 162 7.80 4.45 2.85
C ALA A 162 8.69 3.20 3.03
N VAL A 163 9.67 3.24 3.95
CA VAL A 163 10.47 2.06 4.30
C VAL A 163 9.59 0.97 4.92
N PHE A 164 8.70 1.35 5.85
CA PHE A 164 7.80 0.39 6.50
C PHE A 164 6.74 -0.16 5.53
N PHE A 165 6.23 0.63 4.61
CA PHE A 165 5.35 0.14 3.56
C PHE A 165 6.09 -0.80 2.59
N ALA A 166 7.35 -0.55 2.30
CA ALA A 166 8.17 -1.48 1.51
C ALA A 166 8.37 -2.81 2.24
N LEU A 167 8.69 -2.78 3.54
CA LEU A 167 8.79 -3.98 4.37
C LEU A 167 7.45 -4.73 4.44
N HIS A 168 6.34 -4.02 4.61
CA HIS A 168 5.00 -4.59 4.59
C HIS A 168 4.73 -5.37 3.29
N CYS A 169 5.02 -4.77 2.13
CA CYS A 169 4.85 -5.45 0.84
C CYS A 169 5.73 -6.70 0.69
N ILE A 170 6.96 -6.67 1.20
CA ILE A 170 7.87 -7.82 1.18
C ILE A 170 7.38 -8.92 2.12
N LEU A 171 6.88 -8.57 3.30
CA LEU A 171 6.39 -9.54 4.29
C LEU A 171 5.09 -10.24 3.83
N ILE A 172 4.25 -9.58 3.03
CA ILE A 172 3.11 -10.23 2.35
C ILE A 172 3.59 -11.36 1.43
N ASP A 173 4.66 -11.14 0.66
CA ASP A 173 5.26 -12.17 -0.20
C ASP A 173 5.80 -13.35 0.62
N GLU A 174 6.55 -13.08 1.69
CA GLU A 174 7.05 -14.10 2.63
C GLU A 174 5.92 -14.88 3.31
N PHE A 175 4.76 -14.27 3.54
CA PHE A 175 3.59 -14.98 4.08
C PHE A 175 3.06 -16.01 3.08
N PHE A 176 2.98 -15.69 1.80
CA PHE A 176 2.51 -16.62 0.77
C PHE A 176 3.48 -17.76 0.51
N ASP A 177 4.77 -17.60 0.84
CA ASP A 177 5.74 -18.73 0.83
C ASP A 177 5.43 -19.78 1.93
N ILE A 178 4.64 -19.41 2.96
CA ILE A 178 4.29 -20.30 4.08
C ILE A 178 2.88 -20.87 3.92
N VAL A 179 1.90 -20.00 3.62
CA VAL A 179 0.48 -20.37 3.60
C VAL A 179 -0.32 -19.49 2.64
N ASN A 180 -1.38 -20.07 2.07
CA ASN A 180 -2.27 -19.35 1.18
C ASN A 180 -3.59 -19.02 1.90
N ALA A 181 -3.59 -17.94 2.69
CA ALA A 181 -4.75 -17.49 3.45
C ALA A 181 -4.81 -15.94 3.48
N PRO A 182 -5.14 -15.29 2.33
CA PRO A 182 -5.09 -13.83 2.19
C PRO A 182 -6.00 -13.08 3.17
N PHE A 183 -7.20 -13.58 3.40
CA PHE A 183 -8.14 -12.92 4.32
C PHE A 183 -7.71 -13.04 5.78
N SER A 184 -7.08 -14.15 6.13
CA SER A 184 -6.48 -14.33 7.47
C SER A 184 -5.33 -13.36 7.68
N LEU A 185 -4.45 -13.15 6.69
CA LEU A 185 -3.38 -12.16 6.79
C LEU A 185 -3.99 -10.75 6.98
N ALA A 186 -4.99 -10.38 6.17
CA ALA A 186 -5.68 -9.10 6.29
C ALA A 186 -6.26 -8.90 7.70
N PHE A 187 -6.96 -9.90 8.22
CA PHE A 187 -7.56 -9.86 9.56
C PHE A 187 -6.51 -9.65 10.66
N TYR A 188 -5.46 -10.45 10.65
CA TYR A 188 -4.44 -10.39 11.70
C TYR A 188 -3.63 -9.09 11.63
N GLN A 189 -3.23 -8.62 10.45
CA GLN A 189 -2.48 -7.37 10.36
C GLN A 189 -3.31 -6.16 10.80
N PHE A 190 -4.61 -6.09 10.46
CA PHE A 190 -5.49 -5.02 10.91
C PHE A 190 -5.73 -5.11 12.43
N GLY A 191 -5.96 -6.33 12.96
CA GLY A 191 -6.08 -6.57 14.39
C GLY A 191 -4.82 -6.15 15.17
N ILE A 192 -3.62 -6.42 14.64
CA ILE A 192 -2.35 -5.98 15.26
C ILE A 192 -2.27 -4.45 15.26
N CYS A 193 -2.60 -3.78 14.14
CA CYS A 193 -2.64 -2.32 14.09
C CYS A 193 -3.61 -1.74 15.12
N PHE A 194 -4.81 -2.31 15.23
CA PHE A 194 -5.80 -1.92 16.23
C PHE A 194 -5.28 -2.11 17.65
N LEU A 195 -4.73 -3.29 17.97
CA LEU A 195 -4.24 -3.61 19.31
C LEU A 195 -3.06 -2.75 19.74
N ILE A 196 -2.17 -2.37 18.82
CA ILE A 196 -1.03 -1.48 19.13
C ILE A 196 -1.52 -0.04 19.29
N SER A 197 -2.40 0.45 18.39
CA SER A 197 -2.88 1.84 18.46
C SER A 197 -3.80 2.09 19.65
N LEU A 198 -4.53 1.08 20.14
CA LEU A 198 -5.50 1.22 21.23
C LEU A 198 -4.89 1.81 22.53
N PRO A 199 -3.86 1.23 23.14
CA PRO A 199 -3.25 1.85 24.31
C PRO A 199 -2.56 3.18 24.00
N LEU A 200 -1.96 3.31 22.81
CA LEU A 200 -1.22 4.52 22.45
C LEU A 200 -2.16 5.73 22.30
N MET A 201 -3.36 5.56 21.76
CA MET A 201 -4.31 6.68 21.64
C MET A 201 -4.74 7.23 23.00
N PHE A 202 -4.87 6.38 24.03
CA PHE A 202 -5.20 6.85 25.39
C PHE A 202 -4.01 7.46 26.14
N VAL A 203 -2.76 7.11 25.75
CA VAL A 203 -1.55 7.66 26.36
C VAL A 203 -1.17 9.01 25.76
N PHE A 204 -1.35 9.17 24.45
CA PHE A 204 -0.84 10.33 23.70
C PHE A 204 -1.92 11.28 23.17
N GLU A 205 -3.18 10.86 23.22
CA GLU A 205 -4.34 11.64 22.75
C GLU A 205 -5.47 11.57 23.77
N GLU A 206 -6.42 12.47 23.66
CA GLU A 206 -7.67 12.46 24.44
C GLU A 206 -8.84 12.09 23.51
N PRO A 207 -9.02 10.81 23.19
CA PRO A 207 -10.05 10.40 22.24
C PRO A 207 -11.45 10.69 22.81
N SER A 208 -12.26 11.40 22.04
CA SER A 208 -13.64 11.72 22.41
C SER A 208 -14.65 11.05 21.48
N ILE A 209 -15.72 10.53 22.04
CA ILE A 209 -16.84 9.95 21.25
C ILE A 209 -17.45 11.01 20.33
N SER A 210 -17.54 12.25 20.79
CA SER A 210 -18.05 13.37 19.99
C SER A 210 -17.16 13.65 18.77
N GLY A 211 -15.84 13.66 18.95
CA GLY A 211 -14.88 13.84 17.83
C GLY A 211 -14.94 12.69 16.82
N ILE A 212 -15.00 11.44 17.30
CA ILE A 212 -15.17 10.27 16.43
C ILE A 212 -16.49 10.36 15.64
N TYR A 213 -17.58 10.80 16.26
CA TYR A 213 -18.86 10.96 15.58
C TYR A 213 -18.83 12.05 14.50
N GLN A 214 -18.11 13.14 14.73
CA GLN A 214 -17.94 14.22 13.73
C GLN A 214 -17.16 13.74 12.51
N GLU A 215 -16.19 12.83 12.68
CA GLU A 215 -15.38 12.25 11.61
C GLU A 215 -15.90 10.91 11.08
N ILE A 216 -17.12 10.51 11.43
CA ILE A 216 -17.63 9.16 11.14
C ILE A 216 -17.66 8.85 9.63
N GLY A 217 -17.92 9.84 8.79
CA GLY A 217 -17.94 9.67 7.32
C GLY A 217 -16.56 9.27 6.78
N GLN A 218 -15.52 10.00 7.16
CA GLN A 218 -14.13 9.76 6.78
C GLN A 218 -13.63 8.44 7.36
N LEU A 219 -13.94 8.17 8.64
CA LEU A 219 -13.58 6.93 9.32
C LEU A 219 -14.23 5.70 8.68
N LEU A 220 -15.50 5.77 8.33
CA LEU A 220 -16.18 4.67 7.63
C LEU A 220 -15.59 4.46 6.23
N TYR A 221 -15.40 5.53 5.47
CA TYR A 221 -14.79 5.42 4.15
C TYR A 221 -13.39 4.81 4.22
N VAL A 222 -12.51 5.33 5.07
CA VAL A 222 -11.13 4.84 5.18
C VAL A 222 -11.09 3.44 5.83
N GLY A 223 -11.94 3.18 6.82
CA GLY A 223 -12.02 1.88 7.49
C GLY A 223 -12.54 0.77 6.56
N ILE A 224 -13.61 1.04 5.80
CA ILE A 224 -14.21 0.05 4.90
C ILE A 224 -13.41 -0.06 3.61
N MET A 225 -13.27 1.05 2.88
CA MET A 225 -12.72 1.02 1.52
C MET A 225 -11.19 0.95 1.53
N SER A 226 -10.52 1.86 2.24
CA SER A 226 -9.06 1.92 2.24
C SER A 226 -8.46 0.78 3.06
N THR A 227 -8.97 0.50 4.26
CA THR A 227 -8.45 -0.58 5.12
C THR A 227 -9.02 -1.93 4.72
N GLY A 228 -10.33 -2.13 4.80
CA GLY A 228 -10.97 -3.42 4.57
C GLY A 228 -10.80 -3.92 3.14
N VAL A 229 -11.11 -3.10 2.15
CA VAL A 229 -11.10 -3.52 0.73
C VAL A 229 -9.71 -3.37 0.11
N ALA A 230 -9.09 -2.18 0.11
CA ALA A 230 -7.88 -1.93 -0.68
C ALA A 230 -6.67 -2.73 -0.19
N TYR A 231 -6.38 -2.81 1.12
CA TYR A 231 -5.30 -3.68 1.61
C TYR A 231 -5.58 -5.16 1.35
N THR A 232 -6.83 -5.60 1.39
CA THR A 232 -7.18 -6.98 1.04
C THR A 232 -6.96 -7.25 -0.46
N LEU A 233 -7.33 -6.31 -1.33
CA LEU A 233 -7.04 -6.39 -2.76
C LEU A 233 -5.53 -6.38 -3.05
N GLN A 234 -4.75 -5.60 -2.30
CA GLN A 234 -3.29 -5.63 -2.37
C GLN A 234 -2.76 -7.03 -2.04
N ILE A 235 -3.18 -7.62 -0.91
CA ILE A 235 -2.76 -8.96 -0.50
C ILE A 235 -3.12 -9.98 -1.57
N ILE A 236 -4.35 -9.96 -2.09
CA ILE A 236 -4.80 -10.87 -3.17
C ILE A 236 -3.97 -10.67 -4.44
N GLY A 237 -3.67 -9.43 -4.80
CA GLY A 237 -2.84 -9.10 -5.96
C GLY A 237 -1.41 -9.60 -5.79
N GLN A 238 -0.79 -9.38 -4.64
CA GLN A 238 0.58 -9.81 -4.36
C GLN A 238 0.76 -11.34 -4.29
N LYS A 239 -0.31 -12.10 -4.16
CA LYS A 239 -0.26 -13.56 -4.26
C LYS A 239 0.26 -14.07 -5.63
N TYR A 240 0.04 -13.31 -6.71
CA TYR A 240 0.38 -13.72 -8.08
C TYR A 240 1.32 -12.76 -8.80
N VAL A 241 1.68 -11.63 -8.16
CA VAL A 241 2.54 -10.59 -8.70
C VAL A 241 3.67 -10.32 -7.69
N ARG A 242 4.91 -10.31 -8.17
CA ARG A 242 6.08 -10.05 -7.31
C ARG A 242 5.96 -8.68 -6.61
N PRO A 243 6.49 -8.53 -5.39
CA PRO A 243 6.38 -7.28 -4.62
C PRO A 243 6.82 -6.04 -5.40
N SER A 244 7.94 -6.10 -6.11
CA SER A 244 8.45 -4.98 -6.91
C SER A 244 7.48 -4.54 -8.02
N THR A 245 6.84 -5.49 -8.71
CA THR A 245 5.85 -5.19 -9.75
C THR A 245 4.54 -4.69 -9.12
N ALA A 246 4.16 -5.23 -7.97
CA ALA A 246 2.98 -4.80 -7.24
C ALA A 246 3.07 -3.34 -6.81
N VAL A 247 4.19 -2.93 -6.19
CA VAL A 247 4.37 -1.54 -5.73
C VAL A 247 4.43 -0.53 -6.88
N ILE A 248 5.00 -0.94 -8.03
CA ILE A 248 4.98 -0.11 -9.23
C ILE A 248 3.53 0.07 -9.72
N THR A 249 2.71 -0.99 -9.70
CA THR A 249 1.30 -0.90 -10.08
C THR A 249 0.51 -0.01 -9.10
N LEU A 250 0.79 -0.14 -7.81
CA LEU A 250 0.16 0.66 -6.76
C LEU A 250 0.51 2.15 -6.85
N SER A 251 1.65 2.53 -7.49
CA SER A 251 1.99 3.94 -7.71
C SER A 251 0.96 4.70 -8.59
N LEU A 252 0.04 3.99 -9.25
CA LEU A 252 -1.13 4.58 -9.90
C LEU A 252 -2.04 5.34 -8.91
N GLU A 253 -1.89 5.13 -7.61
CA GLU A 253 -2.65 5.89 -6.59
C GLU A 253 -2.48 7.40 -6.77
N GLY A 254 -1.29 7.86 -7.14
CA GLY A 254 -1.03 9.28 -7.44
C GLY A 254 -1.81 9.77 -8.66
N VAL A 255 -1.91 8.96 -9.71
CA VAL A 255 -2.69 9.28 -10.93
C VAL A 255 -4.18 9.34 -10.60
N PHE A 256 -4.69 8.38 -9.83
CA PHE A 256 -6.09 8.36 -9.41
C PHE A 256 -6.41 9.51 -8.44
N ALA A 257 -5.50 9.88 -7.55
CA ALA A 257 -5.66 11.03 -6.67
C ALA A 257 -5.81 12.33 -7.48
N ALA A 258 -4.94 12.54 -8.47
CA ALA A 258 -4.99 13.69 -9.36
C ALA A 258 -6.29 13.74 -10.20
N PHE A 259 -6.71 12.58 -10.73
CA PHE A 259 -7.96 12.45 -11.49
C PHE A 259 -9.19 12.74 -10.62
N THR A 260 -9.21 12.25 -9.39
CA THR A 260 -10.29 12.49 -8.43
C THR A 260 -10.36 13.96 -8.03
N ALA A 261 -9.21 14.60 -7.79
CA ALA A 261 -9.14 16.02 -7.49
C ALA A 261 -9.65 16.87 -8.67
N TRP A 262 -9.35 16.48 -9.90
CA TRP A 262 -9.90 17.14 -11.09
C TRP A 262 -11.42 17.06 -11.16
N ILE A 263 -12.01 15.86 -10.97
CA ILE A 263 -13.47 15.68 -11.08
C ILE A 263 -14.22 16.30 -9.90
N ILE A 264 -13.77 16.05 -8.65
CA ILE A 264 -14.53 16.40 -7.44
C ILE A 264 -14.23 17.84 -7.00
N LEU A 265 -12.96 18.28 -7.10
CA LEU A 265 -12.51 19.57 -6.63
C LEU A 265 -12.34 20.60 -7.77
N SER A 266 -12.64 20.21 -9.02
CA SER A 266 -12.45 21.02 -10.23
C SER A 266 -11.02 21.57 -10.38
N GLN A 267 -10.02 20.85 -9.85
CA GLN A 267 -8.62 21.22 -9.94
C GLN A 267 -8.07 20.84 -11.32
N ILE A 268 -7.74 21.88 -12.12
CA ILE A 268 -7.17 21.66 -13.45
C ILE A 268 -5.71 21.24 -13.32
N LEU A 269 -5.36 20.09 -13.89
CA LEU A 269 -3.98 19.62 -13.94
C LEU A 269 -3.15 20.49 -14.91
N SER A 270 -1.99 20.91 -14.47
CA SER A 270 -1.01 21.57 -15.32
C SER A 270 -0.43 20.59 -16.37
N PRO A 271 0.11 21.07 -17.50
CA PRO A 271 0.72 20.20 -18.51
C PRO A 271 1.83 19.28 -17.95
N ILE A 272 2.61 19.77 -16.98
CA ILE A 272 3.67 18.98 -16.35
C ILE A 272 3.10 17.85 -15.49
N GLN A 273 1.97 18.06 -14.82
CA GLN A 273 1.28 17.02 -14.04
C GLN A 273 0.66 15.95 -14.94
N ILE A 274 0.16 16.33 -16.12
CA ILE A 274 -0.33 15.39 -17.13
C ILE A 274 0.83 14.52 -17.65
N ILE A 275 2.00 15.12 -17.93
CA ILE A 275 3.22 14.39 -18.30
C ILE A 275 3.63 13.43 -17.17
N GLY A 276 3.60 13.87 -15.92
CA GLY A 276 3.88 13.05 -14.75
C GLY A 276 2.96 11.82 -14.66
N SER A 277 1.65 12.01 -14.85
CA SER A 277 0.66 10.93 -14.89
C SER A 277 0.96 9.92 -16.02
N ALA A 278 1.28 10.41 -17.22
CA ALA A 278 1.63 9.57 -18.36
C ALA A 278 2.89 8.74 -18.09
N LEU A 279 3.93 9.33 -17.47
CA LEU A 279 5.15 8.62 -17.09
C LEU A 279 4.86 7.49 -16.10
N ILE A 280 4.03 7.70 -15.07
CA ILE A 280 3.65 6.64 -14.12
C ILE A 280 2.99 5.48 -14.88
N ILE A 281 2.03 5.76 -15.76
CA ILE A 281 1.35 4.73 -16.56
C ILE A 281 2.36 3.95 -17.41
N VAL A 282 3.29 4.64 -18.08
CA VAL A 282 4.37 3.99 -18.87
C VAL A 282 5.24 3.11 -17.97
N GLY A 283 5.65 3.60 -16.80
CA GLY A 283 6.43 2.81 -15.83
C GLY A 283 5.71 1.53 -15.40
N VAL A 284 4.41 1.60 -15.13
CA VAL A 284 3.58 0.43 -14.80
C VAL A 284 3.53 -0.56 -15.96
N LEU A 285 3.31 -0.10 -17.18
CA LEU A 285 3.30 -0.96 -18.38
C LEU A 285 4.65 -1.65 -18.59
N VAL A 286 5.77 -0.94 -18.45
CA VAL A 286 7.12 -1.50 -18.56
C VAL A 286 7.35 -2.59 -17.50
N ALA A 287 6.94 -2.37 -16.24
CA ALA A 287 7.09 -3.34 -15.16
C ALA A 287 6.26 -4.60 -15.36
N GLN A 288 5.08 -4.47 -15.95
CA GLN A 288 4.16 -5.59 -16.16
C GLN A 288 4.49 -6.39 -17.44
N LEU A 289 4.79 -5.73 -18.55
CA LEU A 289 4.88 -6.36 -19.86
C LEU A 289 6.27 -6.91 -20.19
N ILE A 290 7.34 -6.17 -19.87
CA ILE A 290 8.70 -6.59 -20.28
C ILE A 290 9.12 -7.93 -19.65
N PRO A 291 8.91 -8.20 -18.35
CA PRO A 291 9.23 -9.51 -17.77
C PRO A 291 8.44 -10.67 -18.41
N LEU A 292 7.18 -10.43 -18.80
CA LEU A 292 6.34 -11.44 -19.45
C LEU A 292 6.87 -11.81 -20.85
N ILE A 293 7.14 -10.79 -21.67
CA ILE A 293 7.69 -10.98 -23.03
C ILE A 293 9.04 -11.70 -22.96
N SER A 294 9.89 -11.34 -21.98
CA SER A 294 11.19 -11.97 -21.79
C SER A 294 11.10 -13.45 -21.39
N GLN A 295 10.08 -13.84 -20.61
CA GLN A 295 9.84 -15.23 -20.24
C GLN A 295 9.31 -16.04 -21.42
N GLU A 296 8.34 -15.52 -22.16
CA GLU A 296 7.81 -16.18 -23.36
C GLU A 296 8.88 -16.41 -24.42
N ALA A 297 9.76 -15.42 -24.64
CA ALA A 297 10.86 -15.55 -25.58
C ALA A 297 11.92 -16.60 -25.14
N ALA A 298 12.09 -16.79 -23.82
CA ALA A 298 12.95 -17.82 -23.27
C ALA A 298 12.33 -19.22 -23.42
N ASP A 299 11.04 -19.35 -23.11
CA ASP A 299 10.31 -20.62 -23.21
C ASP A 299 10.20 -21.11 -24.67
N GLN A 300 10.01 -20.20 -25.64
CA GLN A 300 10.01 -20.54 -27.07
C GLN A 300 11.36 -21.07 -27.54
N ARG A 301 12.48 -20.48 -27.11
CA ARG A 301 13.83 -20.97 -27.45
C ARG A 301 14.13 -22.37 -26.92
N PHE A 302 13.54 -22.78 -25.79
CA PHE A 302 13.67 -24.13 -25.23
C PHE A 302 12.80 -25.17 -25.94
N ASN A 303 11.70 -24.75 -26.57
CA ASN A 303 10.81 -25.65 -27.32
C ASN A 303 11.24 -25.85 -28.77
N ASP A 304 12.14 -25.02 -29.30
CA ASP A 304 12.69 -25.09 -30.67
C ASP A 304 14.04 -25.86 -30.72
N ILE A 305 14.51 -26.42 -29.61
CA ILE A 305 15.69 -27.31 -29.47
C ILE A 305 15.23 -28.74 -29.11
#